data_de3e5e173430c8f9f60f774588f0c89c
#
_entry.id   de3e5e173430c8f9f60f774588f0c89c
#
_cell.length_a   1.000
_cell.length_b   1.000
_cell.length_c   1.000
_cell.angle_alpha   90.00
_cell.angle_beta   90.00
_cell.angle_gamma   90.00
#
_symmetry.space_group_name_H-M   'P 1'
#
loop_
_entity.id
_entity.type
_entity.pdbx_description
1 polymer ?
#
loop_
_entity_poly.entity_id
_entity_poly.type
_entity_poly.pdbx_seq_one_letter_code
_entity_poly.pdbx_strand_id
1 'polypeptide(L)'
;MHITTPKKPTWLPISAALALALAACASYPSIAAATDVKVTLAGDQEVPSIKSVGTGMGTITVDADKTVHGSVMTKGIDGTAAHIHEAAVGTNGPVVIPLEKKNDTYTVPANAKLTDAQFASFKAGKLYVNVHTAAHPEGEIRAQLKP
;
A
#
# COMPACT_ATOMS: atom_id res chain seq x y z
N MET A 1 -67.23 -67.31 29.77
CA MET A 1 -67.35 -66.18 28.90
C MET A 1 -66.36 -65.13 29.46
N HIS A 2 -65.12 -65.09 28.95
CA HIS A 2 -64.02 -64.19 29.43
C HIS A 2 -63.88 -63.03 28.43
N ILE A 3 -64.16 -61.82 28.93
CA ILE A 3 -64.04 -60.62 28.15
C ILE A 3 -62.67 -60.05 28.51
N THR A 4 -61.73 -60.07 27.52
CA THR A 4 -60.44 -59.46 27.61
C THR A 4 -60.53 -58.03 27.13
N THR A 5 -60.20 -57.05 27.97
CA THR A 5 -60.09 -55.64 27.66
C THR A 5 -58.75 -55.36 26.98
N PRO A 6 -58.66 -54.55 25.89
CA PRO A 6 -57.39 -54.17 25.25
C PRO A 6 -56.66 -53.09 26.03
N LYS A 7 -55.33 -53.29 26.24
CA LYS A 7 -54.42 -52.29 26.81
C LYS A 7 -54.19 -51.16 25.83
N LYS A 8 -54.30 -49.91 26.28
CA LYS A 8 -53.95 -48.72 25.56
C LYS A 8 -52.41 -48.55 25.43
N PRO A 9 -51.89 -48.18 24.28
CA PRO A 9 -50.46 -47.84 24.15
C PRO A 9 -50.13 -46.50 24.80
N THR A 10 -49.12 -46.47 25.66
CA THR A 10 -48.54 -45.28 26.26
C THR A 10 -47.61 -44.61 25.28
N TRP A 11 -47.95 -43.42 24.82
CA TRP A 11 -47.10 -42.59 23.99
C TRP A 11 -46.14 -41.83 24.91
N LEU A 12 -44.83 -42.06 24.72
CA LEU A 12 -43.75 -41.28 25.34
C LEU A 12 -43.59 -39.98 24.58
N PRO A 13 -43.45 -38.83 25.22
CA PRO A 13 -43.13 -37.58 24.52
C PRO A 13 -41.68 -37.57 24.09
N ILE A 14 -41.43 -37.39 22.80
CA ILE A 14 -40.12 -37.15 22.26
C ILE A 14 -39.78 -35.68 22.57
N SER A 15 -38.91 -35.50 23.56
CA SER A 15 -38.33 -34.17 23.85
C SER A 15 -37.37 -33.80 22.75
N ALA A 16 -37.76 -32.90 21.85
CA ALA A 16 -36.86 -32.30 20.87
C ALA A 16 -35.91 -31.32 21.58
N ALA A 17 -34.68 -31.76 21.79
CA ALA A 17 -33.60 -30.89 22.23
C ALA A 17 -33.18 -30.01 21.07
N LEU A 18 -33.57 -28.73 21.10
CA LEU A 18 -33.12 -27.70 20.15
C LEU A 18 -31.67 -27.30 20.51
N ALA A 19 -30.71 -27.89 19.80
CA ALA A 19 -29.31 -27.49 19.91
C ALA A 19 -29.10 -26.13 19.22
N LEU A 20 -28.95 -25.06 20.03
CA LEU A 20 -28.58 -23.75 19.56
C LEU A 20 -27.08 -23.77 19.21
N ALA A 21 -26.74 -23.94 17.94
CA ALA A 21 -25.37 -23.76 17.44
C ALA A 21 -25.02 -22.27 17.42
N LEU A 22 -24.29 -21.80 18.46
CA LEU A 22 -23.63 -20.48 18.40
C LEU A 22 -22.51 -20.56 17.35
N ALA A 23 -22.76 -20.03 16.16
CA ALA A 23 -21.70 -19.77 15.19
C ALA A 23 -20.85 -18.60 15.73
N ALA A 24 -19.75 -18.91 16.38
CA ALA A 24 -18.71 -17.93 16.69
C ALA A 24 -18.12 -17.45 15.38
N CYS A 25 -18.49 -16.25 14.93
CA CYS A 25 -17.78 -15.54 13.86
C CYS A 25 -16.38 -15.22 14.36
N ALA A 26 -15.42 -16.10 14.10
CA ALA A 26 -14.01 -15.81 14.28
C ALA A 26 -13.63 -14.73 13.27
N SER A 27 -13.56 -13.47 13.73
CA SER A 27 -12.98 -12.38 12.97
C SER A 27 -11.48 -12.64 12.86
N TYR A 28 -11.05 -13.25 11.76
CA TYR A 28 -9.64 -13.34 11.45
C TYR A 28 -9.16 -11.90 11.15
N PRO A 29 -8.10 -11.42 11.83
CA PRO A 29 -7.51 -10.14 11.47
C PRO A 29 -7.06 -10.24 10.01
N SER A 30 -7.67 -9.45 9.14
CA SER A 30 -7.18 -9.26 7.78
C SER A 30 -5.79 -8.65 7.89
N ILE A 31 -4.75 -9.41 7.57
CA ILE A 31 -3.41 -8.85 7.38
C ILE A 31 -3.55 -7.97 6.15
N ALA A 32 -3.65 -6.66 6.35
CA ALA A 32 -3.65 -5.73 5.25
C ALA A 32 -2.34 -5.92 4.46
N ALA A 33 -2.47 -6.20 3.17
CA ALA A 33 -1.32 -6.50 2.31
C ALA A 33 -0.48 -5.23 2.09
N ALA A 34 0.83 -5.42 1.92
CA ALA A 34 1.72 -4.38 1.40
C ALA A 34 1.23 -3.94 0.01
N THR A 35 1.40 -2.65 -0.30
CA THR A 35 1.08 -2.11 -1.62
C THR A 35 2.36 -1.80 -2.38
N ASP A 36 2.62 -2.57 -3.44
CA ASP A 36 3.73 -2.38 -4.35
C ASP A 36 3.34 -1.40 -5.46
N VAL A 37 4.05 -0.29 -5.56
CA VAL A 37 3.88 0.70 -6.62
C VAL A 37 5.10 0.66 -7.53
N LYS A 38 4.91 0.12 -8.74
CA LYS A 38 5.92 0.19 -9.81
C LYS A 38 5.91 1.61 -10.39
N VAL A 39 7.09 2.21 -10.48
CA VAL A 39 7.27 3.57 -10.98
C VAL A 39 8.17 3.59 -12.21
N THR A 40 7.81 4.46 -13.15
CA THR A 40 8.64 4.87 -14.28
C THR A 40 8.76 6.38 -14.24
N LEU A 41 9.96 6.88 -13.93
CA LEU A 41 10.25 8.31 -13.82
C LEU A 41 10.65 8.87 -15.18
N ALA A 42 10.11 10.04 -15.49
CA ALA A 42 10.40 10.77 -16.71
C ALA A 42 10.32 12.28 -16.47
N GLY A 43 10.99 13.08 -17.31
CA GLY A 43 11.02 14.53 -17.17
C GLY A 43 9.69 15.22 -17.49
N ASP A 44 8.87 14.63 -18.33
CA ASP A 44 7.55 15.15 -18.67
C ASP A 44 6.53 15.09 -17.52
N GLN A 45 6.84 14.30 -16.47
CA GLN A 45 6.04 14.22 -15.25
C GLN A 45 6.47 15.26 -14.19
N GLU A 46 7.57 15.98 -14.39
CA GLU A 46 7.98 17.07 -13.49
C GLU A 46 7.06 18.30 -13.59
N VAL A 47 7.17 19.18 -12.62
CA VAL A 47 6.42 20.43 -12.55
C VAL A 47 7.38 21.59 -12.28
N PRO A 48 7.63 22.46 -13.28
CA PRO A 48 7.18 22.35 -14.67
C PRO A 48 7.79 21.13 -15.39
N SER A 49 7.12 20.65 -16.44
CA SER A 49 7.61 19.57 -17.29
C SER A 49 8.96 19.88 -17.91
N ILE A 50 9.87 18.91 -17.91
CA ILE A 50 11.24 19.02 -18.40
C ILE A 50 11.45 18.04 -19.54
N LYS A 51 12.15 18.49 -20.59
CA LYS A 51 12.69 17.60 -21.62
C LYS A 51 14.00 16.98 -21.11
N SER A 52 13.93 15.78 -20.57
CA SER A 52 15.09 15.01 -20.14
C SER A 52 15.26 13.76 -20.99
N VAL A 53 16.51 13.35 -21.20
CA VAL A 53 16.88 12.04 -21.74
C VAL A 53 16.94 10.99 -20.62
N GLY A 54 16.88 11.45 -19.38
CA GLY A 54 16.90 10.62 -18.18
C GLY A 54 15.61 9.83 -18.02
N THR A 55 15.78 8.64 -17.52
CA THR A 55 14.68 7.76 -17.11
C THR A 55 14.99 7.14 -15.76
N GLY A 56 13.95 6.73 -15.03
CA GLY A 56 14.10 5.97 -13.83
C GLY A 56 13.02 4.90 -13.72
N MET A 57 13.34 3.81 -13.05
CA MET A 57 12.35 2.76 -12.76
C MET A 57 12.63 2.12 -11.40
N GLY A 58 11.59 1.60 -10.79
CA GLY A 58 11.71 0.91 -9.52
C GLY A 58 10.38 0.49 -8.95
N THR A 59 10.44 0.08 -7.69
CA THR A 59 9.25 -0.24 -6.90
C THR A 59 9.37 0.43 -5.54
N ILE A 60 8.34 1.13 -5.14
CA ILE A 60 8.16 1.65 -3.79
C ILE A 60 7.01 0.88 -3.15
N THR A 61 7.27 0.26 -2.03
CA THR A 61 6.30 -0.53 -1.28
C THR A 61 5.91 0.20 -0.01
N VAL A 62 4.62 0.26 0.26
CA VAL A 62 4.09 0.78 1.52
C VAL A 62 3.30 -0.31 2.22
N ASP A 63 3.77 -0.70 3.40
CA ASP A 63 3.13 -1.71 4.23
C ASP A 63 1.90 -1.16 4.96
N ALA A 64 1.07 -2.05 5.43
CA ALA A 64 -0.12 -1.70 6.20
C ALA A 64 0.19 -0.97 7.51
N ASP A 65 1.36 -1.22 8.09
CA ASP A 65 1.84 -0.52 9.27
C ASP A 65 2.49 0.83 8.95
N LYS A 66 2.43 1.26 7.66
CA LYS A 66 2.97 2.51 7.10
C LYS A 66 4.49 2.52 6.91
N THR A 67 5.17 1.41 7.12
CA THR A 67 6.58 1.27 6.75
C THR A 67 6.74 1.39 5.23
N VAL A 68 7.78 2.09 4.79
CA VAL A 68 8.08 2.29 3.38
C VAL A 68 9.42 1.67 3.06
N HIS A 69 9.50 0.95 1.96
CA HIS A 69 10.75 0.38 1.45
C HIS A 69 10.75 0.32 -0.08
N GLY A 70 11.90 -0.04 -0.64
CA GLY A 70 12.06 -0.10 -2.08
C GLY A 70 13.15 0.82 -2.60
N SER A 71 13.25 0.91 -3.91
CA SER A 71 14.27 1.72 -4.57
C SER A 71 13.87 2.11 -5.98
N VAL A 72 14.53 3.14 -6.50
CA VAL A 72 14.49 3.53 -7.92
C VAL A 72 15.91 3.55 -8.46
N MET A 73 16.08 3.12 -9.71
CA MET A 73 17.34 3.19 -10.45
C MET A 73 17.17 4.14 -11.60
N THR A 74 18.18 4.99 -11.86
CA THR A 74 18.19 5.96 -12.95
C THR A 74 19.11 5.55 -14.07
N LYS A 75 18.85 6.08 -15.25
CA LYS A 75 19.68 5.93 -16.45
C LYS A 75 19.66 7.23 -17.27
N GLY A 76 20.82 7.59 -17.82
CA GLY A 76 20.96 8.74 -18.72
C GLY A 76 21.06 10.10 -18.02
N ILE A 77 21.13 10.14 -16.69
CA ILE A 77 21.37 11.34 -15.88
C ILE A 77 22.36 11.07 -14.76
N ASP A 78 23.04 12.10 -14.29
CA ASP A 78 23.85 12.07 -13.08
C ASP A 78 23.04 12.68 -11.93
N GLY A 79 22.19 11.83 -11.32
CA GLY A 79 21.35 12.25 -10.22
C GLY A 79 22.16 12.55 -8.96
N THR A 80 21.86 13.65 -8.30
CA THR A 80 22.52 14.09 -7.06
C THR A 80 21.79 13.67 -5.80
N ALA A 81 20.44 13.68 -5.84
CA ALA A 81 19.55 13.31 -4.75
C ALA A 81 18.22 12.77 -5.30
N ALA A 82 17.48 12.07 -4.46
CA ALA A 82 16.10 11.67 -4.75
C ALA A 82 15.27 11.70 -3.48
N HIS A 83 13.97 12.00 -3.62
CA HIS A 83 13.05 12.11 -2.49
C HIS A 83 11.67 11.57 -2.84
N ILE A 84 10.95 11.12 -1.82
CA ILE A 84 9.49 11.00 -1.88
C ILE A 84 8.90 12.29 -1.29
N HIS A 85 7.96 12.87 -2.02
CA HIS A 85 7.28 14.13 -1.68
C HIS A 85 5.77 13.92 -1.54
N GLU A 86 5.10 14.89 -0.92
CA GLU A 86 3.64 14.88 -0.78
C GLU A 86 2.99 16.01 -1.59
N ALA A 87 2.39 15.67 -2.72
CA ALA A 87 1.52 16.53 -3.50
C ALA A 87 0.69 15.73 -4.52
N ALA A 88 -0.41 16.31 -4.95
CA ALA A 88 -1.21 15.78 -6.05
C ALA A 88 -0.44 15.87 -7.38
N VAL A 89 -0.90 15.11 -8.37
CA VAL A 89 -0.39 15.19 -9.75
C VAL A 89 -0.42 16.64 -10.25
N GLY A 90 0.66 17.08 -10.87
CA GLY A 90 0.76 18.42 -11.43
C GLY A 90 1.06 19.53 -10.42
N THR A 91 1.43 19.18 -9.18
CA THR A 91 1.86 20.13 -8.15
C THR A 91 3.14 19.68 -7.46
N ASN A 92 3.92 20.63 -6.94
CA ASN A 92 5.09 20.34 -6.10
C ASN A 92 4.70 20.42 -4.62
N GLY A 93 5.37 19.62 -3.80
CA GLY A 93 5.12 19.56 -2.37
C GLY A 93 6.37 19.28 -1.54
N PRO A 94 6.24 19.28 -0.21
CA PRO A 94 7.37 19.07 0.69
C PRO A 94 7.94 17.66 0.61
N VAL A 95 9.21 17.53 0.99
CA VAL A 95 9.89 16.24 1.15
C VAL A 95 9.27 15.49 2.32
N VAL A 96 8.95 14.23 2.11
CA VAL A 96 8.47 13.26 3.12
C VAL A 96 9.59 12.31 3.53
N ILE A 97 10.28 11.72 2.54
CA ILE A 97 11.36 10.74 2.78
C ILE A 97 12.51 11.05 1.81
N PRO A 98 13.70 11.41 2.31
CA PRO A 98 14.90 11.43 1.49
C PRO A 98 15.38 10.00 1.21
N LEU A 99 15.87 9.74 -0.01
CA LEU A 99 16.38 8.44 -0.42
C LEU A 99 17.91 8.41 -0.32
N GLU A 100 18.45 7.26 0.02
CA GLU A 100 19.90 7.02 0.10
C GLU A 100 20.46 6.68 -1.28
N LYS A 101 21.43 7.48 -1.76
CA LYS A 101 22.09 7.25 -3.04
C LYS A 101 23.24 6.27 -2.92
N LYS A 102 23.25 5.26 -3.81
CA LYS A 102 24.39 4.40 -4.08
C LYS A 102 24.51 4.20 -5.59
N ASN A 103 25.52 4.81 -6.20
CA ASN A 103 25.63 4.88 -7.68
C ASN A 103 24.35 5.48 -8.29
N ASP A 104 23.74 4.81 -9.26
CA ASP A 104 22.50 5.22 -9.92
C ASP A 104 21.23 4.70 -9.23
N THR A 105 21.36 4.13 -8.05
CA THR A 105 20.25 3.58 -7.26
C THR A 105 19.98 4.47 -6.04
N TYR A 106 18.69 4.74 -5.81
CA TYR A 106 18.17 5.52 -4.68
C TYR A 106 17.24 4.63 -3.88
N THR A 107 17.61 4.32 -2.65
CA THR A 107 16.92 3.36 -1.78
C THR A 107 16.23 4.10 -0.64
N VAL A 108 15.01 3.70 -0.31
CA VAL A 108 14.32 4.18 0.89
C VAL A 108 15.11 3.75 2.12
N PRO A 109 15.43 4.67 3.06
CA PRO A 109 16.16 4.32 4.28
C PRO A 109 15.46 3.24 5.09
N ALA A 110 16.24 2.43 5.79
CA ALA A 110 15.69 1.45 6.73
C ALA A 110 14.80 2.15 7.78
N ASN A 111 13.67 1.54 8.10
CA ASN A 111 12.68 2.05 9.08
C ASN A 111 11.96 3.36 8.67
N ALA A 112 12.03 3.78 7.41
CA ALA A 112 11.22 4.90 6.92
C ALA A 112 9.73 4.58 7.12
N LYS A 113 8.97 5.56 7.63
CA LYS A 113 7.56 5.36 7.98
C LYS A 113 6.75 6.62 7.69
N LEU A 114 5.56 6.43 7.11
CA LEU A 114 4.60 7.51 6.90
C LEU A 114 3.83 7.79 8.19
N THR A 115 3.46 9.05 8.41
CA THR A 115 2.42 9.42 9.38
C THR A 115 1.04 8.95 8.88
N ASP A 116 0.03 8.99 9.74
CA ASP A 116 -1.35 8.65 9.33
C ASP A 116 -1.86 9.54 8.20
N ALA A 117 -1.55 10.83 8.24
CA ALA A 117 -1.91 11.79 7.20
C ALA A 117 -1.20 11.47 5.87
N GLN A 118 0.11 11.21 5.91
CA GLN A 118 0.88 10.84 4.72
C GLN A 118 0.45 9.50 4.13
N PHE A 119 0.06 8.53 4.96
CA PHE A 119 -0.50 7.27 4.49
C PHE A 119 -1.89 7.45 3.84
N ALA A 120 -2.71 8.36 4.36
CA ALA A 120 -3.96 8.74 3.68
C ALA A 120 -3.69 9.43 2.34
N SER A 121 -2.69 10.30 2.27
CA SER A 121 -2.22 10.93 1.02
C SER A 121 -1.66 9.90 0.03
N PHE A 122 -0.89 8.91 0.49
CA PHE A 122 -0.45 7.78 -0.36
C PHE A 122 -1.65 7.06 -0.98
N LYS A 123 -2.62 6.64 -0.18
CA LYS A 123 -3.84 5.96 -0.67
C LYS A 123 -4.65 6.81 -1.65
N ALA A 124 -4.56 8.13 -1.54
CA ALA A 124 -5.18 9.08 -2.46
C ALA A 124 -4.32 9.38 -3.71
N GLY A 125 -3.16 8.71 -3.89
CA GLY A 125 -2.24 8.94 -4.99
C GLY A 125 -1.56 10.32 -4.95
N LYS A 126 -1.37 10.89 -3.76
CA LYS A 126 -0.78 12.21 -3.52
C LYS A 126 0.66 12.15 -3.01
N LEU A 127 1.39 11.08 -3.28
CA LEU A 127 2.83 11.04 -3.11
C LEU A 127 3.50 10.88 -4.47
N TYR A 128 4.72 11.40 -4.61
CA TYR A 128 5.54 11.20 -5.80
C TYR A 128 7.00 11.01 -5.41
N VAL A 129 7.75 10.32 -6.26
CA VAL A 129 9.21 10.23 -6.18
C VAL A 129 9.81 11.05 -7.31
N ASN A 130 10.87 11.82 -7.02
CA ASN A 130 11.68 12.48 -8.05
C ASN A 130 13.16 12.32 -7.79
N VAL A 131 13.95 12.56 -8.84
CA VAL A 131 15.41 12.57 -8.81
C VAL A 131 15.90 13.93 -9.30
N HIS A 132 16.80 14.52 -8.55
CA HIS A 132 17.41 15.81 -8.81
C HIS A 132 18.79 15.64 -9.44
N THR A 133 19.21 16.61 -10.25
CA THR A 133 20.56 16.70 -10.80
C THR A 133 21.13 18.09 -10.57
N ALA A 134 22.42 18.29 -10.85
CA ALA A 134 23.02 19.61 -10.78
C ALA A 134 22.40 20.60 -11.80
N ALA A 135 21.93 20.09 -12.95
CA ALA A 135 21.26 20.90 -13.96
C ALA A 135 19.79 21.21 -13.59
N HIS A 136 19.16 20.35 -12.83
CA HIS A 136 17.75 20.46 -12.39
C HIS A 136 17.64 20.22 -10.87
N PRO A 137 18.03 21.19 -10.06
CA PRO A 137 18.01 21.05 -8.60
C PRO A 137 16.60 20.95 -8.01
N GLU A 138 15.57 21.37 -8.73
CA GLU A 138 14.15 21.19 -8.33
C GLU A 138 13.57 19.83 -8.70
N GLY A 139 14.27 19.05 -9.52
CA GLY A 139 13.88 17.71 -10.00
C GLY A 139 14.06 17.60 -11.51
N GLU A 140 14.58 16.48 -12.00
CA GLU A 140 14.76 16.21 -13.43
C GLU A 140 13.81 15.13 -13.96
N ILE A 141 13.56 14.10 -13.18
CA ILE A 141 12.61 13.03 -13.51
C ILE A 141 11.74 12.68 -12.31
N ARG A 142 10.47 12.43 -12.56
CA ARG A 142 9.44 12.22 -11.53
C ARG A 142 8.49 11.09 -11.90
N ALA A 143 7.92 10.44 -10.91
CA ALA A 143 6.76 9.57 -11.04
C ALA A 143 5.81 9.72 -9.85
N GLN A 144 4.50 9.80 -10.13
CA GLN A 144 3.48 9.75 -9.09
C GLN A 144 3.33 8.33 -8.56
N LEU A 145 3.24 8.17 -7.23
CA LEU A 145 2.94 6.90 -6.59
C LEU A 145 1.42 6.68 -6.65
N LYS A 146 1.00 5.71 -7.46
CA LYS A 146 -0.42 5.35 -7.66
C LYS A 146 -0.63 3.94 -7.14
N PRO A 147 -1.16 3.79 -5.89
CA PRO A 147 -1.43 2.49 -5.26
C PRO A 147 -2.50 1.70 -6.00
#